data_d420084ea5c24b2f3825b5acf074551e
#
_entry.id   d420084ea5c24b2f3825b5acf074551e
#
_cell.length_a   1.000
_cell.length_b   1.000
_cell.length_c   1.000
_cell.angle_alpha   90.00
_cell.angle_beta   90.00
_cell.angle_gamma   90.00
#
_symmetry.space_group_name_H-M   'P 1'
#
loop_
_entity.id
_entity.type
_entity.pdbx_description
1 polymer ?
#
loop_
_entity_poly.entity_id
_entity_poly.type
_entity_poly.pdbx_seq_one_letter_code
_entity_poly.pdbx_strand_id
1 'polypeptide(L)'
;PNNPTGFQFSKQDIQKIIKKFNGPIIIDEAYGEFSDYSVVNLVRNNDNLIVIRTFSKAFGLAGLRLGYFVANRKFTDIFSRVIQYPYPLNSLAIEVGILALQKSKQVLPIFSLIKKERERVIKNLRGYDIFEVFDSKANYVLFDAKGSYTRIYNALAEQGITIRKLGKLGKHKGCLRVTIGTKEMNSKFLLAIRDLFK
;
A
#
# COMPACT_ATOMS: atom_id res chain seq x y z
N PRO A 1 -0.71 -0.01 -5.99
CA PRO A 1 0.72 -0.21 -5.69
C PRO A 1 1.00 -1.59 -5.10
N ASN A 2 2.08 -2.24 -5.57
CA ASN A 2 2.44 -3.60 -5.18
C ASN A 2 3.18 -3.64 -3.83
N ASN A 3 2.93 -4.64 -3.01
CA ASN A 3 3.69 -4.93 -1.79
C ASN A 3 4.69 -6.07 -2.08
N PRO A 4 6.01 -5.90 -1.84
CA PRO A 4 6.65 -4.87 -1.00
C PRO A 4 7.26 -3.68 -1.75
N THR A 5 7.21 -3.62 -3.07
CA THR A 5 7.97 -2.67 -3.87
C THR A 5 7.41 -1.24 -3.84
N GLY A 6 6.11 -1.07 -3.61
CA GLY A 6 5.43 0.21 -3.77
C GLY A 6 5.19 0.62 -5.21
N PHE A 7 5.65 -0.19 -6.18
CA PHE A 7 5.52 0.11 -7.60
C PHE A 7 4.06 0.14 -8.05
N GLN A 8 3.72 1.08 -8.89
CA GLN A 8 2.42 1.20 -9.55
C GLN A 8 2.63 1.15 -11.07
N PHE A 9 1.94 0.23 -11.76
CA PHE A 9 1.93 0.17 -13.21
C PHE A 9 1.35 1.44 -13.81
N SER A 10 1.70 1.79 -15.04
CA SER A 10 1.08 2.91 -15.73
C SER A 10 -0.40 2.62 -16.03
N LYS A 11 -1.23 3.67 -16.02
CA LYS A 11 -2.67 3.54 -16.35
C LYS A 11 -2.86 2.98 -17.76
N GLN A 12 -1.99 3.36 -18.69
CA GLN A 12 -2.01 2.89 -20.07
C GLN A 12 -1.74 1.39 -20.17
N ASP A 13 -0.77 0.87 -19.41
CA ASP A 13 -0.46 -0.56 -19.44
C ASP A 13 -1.59 -1.39 -18.84
N ILE A 14 -2.19 -0.93 -17.74
CA ILE A 14 -3.39 -1.56 -17.18
C ILE A 14 -4.54 -1.57 -18.20
N GLN A 15 -4.78 -0.45 -18.88
CA GLN A 15 -5.81 -0.38 -19.93
C GLN A 15 -5.54 -1.33 -21.11
N LYS A 16 -4.28 -1.47 -21.52
CA LYS A 16 -3.90 -2.44 -22.57
C LYS A 16 -4.18 -3.88 -22.14
N ILE A 17 -3.86 -4.22 -20.89
CA ILE A 17 -4.13 -5.56 -20.33
C ILE A 17 -5.64 -5.82 -20.32
N ILE A 18 -6.44 -4.88 -19.79
CA ILE A 18 -7.90 -4.99 -19.70
C ILE A 18 -8.53 -5.25 -21.10
N LYS A 19 -8.05 -4.54 -22.13
CA LYS A 19 -8.57 -4.68 -23.49
C LYS A 19 -8.16 -5.98 -24.20
N LYS A 20 -6.98 -6.52 -23.87
CA LYS A 20 -6.41 -7.68 -24.57
C LYS A 20 -6.75 -9.01 -23.91
N PHE A 21 -7.06 -9.01 -22.64
CA PHE A 21 -7.33 -10.23 -21.88
C PHE A 21 -8.84 -10.48 -21.76
N ASN A 22 -9.30 -11.62 -22.24
CA ASN A 22 -10.74 -11.94 -22.30
C ASN A 22 -11.28 -12.58 -21.00
N GLY A 23 -10.42 -12.93 -20.05
CA GLY A 23 -10.82 -13.49 -18.75
C GLY A 23 -11.00 -12.42 -17.68
N PRO A 24 -11.42 -12.81 -16.47
CA PRO A 24 -11.56 -11.88 -15.35
C PRO A 24 -10.19 -11.32 -14.93
N ILE A 25 -10.14 -10.02 -14.71
CA ILE A 25 -8.96 -9.28 -14.27
C ILE A 25 -9.26 -8.71 -12.89
N ILE A 26 -8.46 -9.09 -11.90
CA ILE A 26 -8.54 -8.57 -10.54
C ILE A 26 -7.39 -7.59 -10.33
N ILE A 27 -7.70 -6.33 -10.05
CA ILE A 27 -6.72 -5.31 -9.68
C ILE A 27 -6.80 -5.06 -8.19
N ASP A 28 -5.71 -5.38 -7.49
CA ASP A 28 -5.58 -5.10 -6.06
C ASP A 28 -5.17 -3.64 -5.83
N GLU A 29 -6.12 -2.84 -5.34
CA GLU A 29 -5.92 -1.46 -4.93
C GLU A 29 -5.95 -1.30 -3.39
N ALA A 30 -5.41 -2.27 -2.64
CA ALA A 30 -5.32 -2.16 -1.18
C ALA A 30 -4.53 -0.93 -0.71
N TYR A 31 -3.69 -0.35 -1.55
CA TYR A 31 -2.95 0.89 -1.32
C TYR A 31 -3.42 2.03 -2.25
N GLY A 32 -4.60 1.92 -2.82
CA GLY A 32 -5.13 2.83 -3.85
C GLY A 32 -5.23 4.28 -3.39
N GLU A 33 -5.54 4.54 -2.12
CA GLU A 33 -5.65 5.89 -1.56
C GLU A 33 -4.31 6.65 -1.53
N PHE A 34 -3.18 5.92 -1.47
CA PHE A 34 -1.83 6.48 -1.49
C PHE A 34 -1.25 6.60 -2.89
N SER A 35 -1.92 6.04 -3.89
CA SER A 35 -1.46 5.96 -5.28
C SER A 35 -1.70 7.27 -6.05
N ASP A 36 -1.16 7.35 -7.27
CA ASP A 36 -1.34 8.50 -8.14
C ASP A 36 -2.70 8.47 -8.84
N TYR A 37 -3.24 7.28 -9.09
CA TYR A 37 -4.52 7.08 -9.77
C TYR A 37 -5.17 5.77 -9.33
N SER A 38 -6.48 5.65 -9.57
CA SER A 38 -7.27 4.43 -9.43
C SER A 38 -7.84 4.02 -10.78
N VAL A 39 -8.03 2.72 -10.97
CA VAL A 39 -8.72 2.17 -12.15
C VAL A 39 -10.19 1.86 -11.88
N VAL A 40 -10.71 2.16 -10.69
CA VAL A 40 -12.09 1.83 -10.31
C VAL A 40 -13.13 2.35 -11.31
N ASN A 41 -12.91 3.53 -11.89
CA ASN A 41 -13.82 4.12 -12.89
C ASN A 41 -13.85 3.33 -14.21
N LEU A 42 -12.84 2.51 -14.49
CA LEU A 42 -12.81 1.68 -15.70
C LEU A 42 -13.76 0.50 -15.63
N VAL A 43 -14.21 0.12 -14.44
CA VAL A 43 -15.19 -0.97 -14.22
C VAL A 43 -16.49 -0.71 -14.99
N ARG A 44 -16.88 0.56 -15.16
CA ARG A 44 -18.12 0.93 -15.87
C ARG A 44 -18.16 0.44 -17.33
N ASN A 45 -17.00 0.33 -17.98
CA ASN A 45 -16.87 0.02 -19.40
C ASN A 45 -16.09 -1.28 -19.65
N ASN A 46 -15.81 -2.08 -18.61
CA ASN A 46 -15.03 -3.30 -18.73
C ASN A 46 -15.60 -4.38 -17.81
N ASP A 47 -16.43 -5.24 -18.36
CA ASP A 47 -17.17 -6.26 -17.60
C ASP A 47 -16.28 -7.33 -16.96
N ASN A 48 -15.06 -7.49 -17.45
CA ASN A 48 -14.07 -8.42 -16.92
C ASN A 48 -13.20 -7.82 -15.80
N LEU A 49 -13.38 -6.53 -15.45
CA LEU A 49 -12.56 -5.86 -14.44
C LEU A 49 -13.21 -5.91 -13.06
N ILE A 50 -12.43 -6.35 -12.08
CA ILE A 50 -12.76 -6.35 -10.66
C ILE A 50 -11.68 -5.57 -9.92
N VAL A 51 -12.03 -4.57 -9.12
CA VAL A 51 -11.10 -3.80 -8.31
C VAL A 51 -11.32 -4.09 -6.84
N ILE A 52 -10.27 -4.56 -6.14
CA ILE A 52 -10.34 -4.88 -4.71
C ILE A 52 -9.84 -3.70 -3.88
N ARG A 53 -10.52 -3.38 -2.80
CA ARG A 53 -10.21 -2.35 -1.81
C ARG A 53 -10.25 -2.88 -0.39
N THR A 54 -9.58 -2.21 0.54
CA THR A 54 -9.57 -2.61 1.95
C THR A 54 -9.64 -1.41 2.88
N PHE A 55 -10.28 -1.61 4.04
CA PHE A 55 -10.23 -0.65 5.14
C PHE A 55 -8.98 -0.80 6.01
N SER A 56 -8.19 -1.85 5.79
CA SER A 56 -7.03 -2.19 6.64
C SER A 56 -5.86 -1.21 6.54
N LYS A 57 -5.74 -0.42 5.46
CA LYS A 57 -4.58 0.42 5.18
C LYS A 57 -4.91 1.90 5.38
N ALA A 58 -5.55 2.54 4.44
CA ALA A 58 -5.83 3.97 4.45
C ALA A 58 -6.74 4.40 5.61
N PHE A 59 -7.70 3.56 5.97
CA PHE A 59 -8.63 3.84 7.06
C PHE A 59 -8.14 3.36 8.43
N GLY A 60 -7.00 2.65 8.53
CA GLY A 60 -6.45 2.17 9.80
C GLY A 60 -7.28 1.08 10.49
N LEU A 61 -8.22 0.43 9.79
CA LEU A 61 -9.19 -0.51 10.35
C LEU A 61 -8.80 -1.97 10.12
N ALA A 62 -7.51 -2.29 10.22
CA ALA A 62 -7.00 -3.64 9.95
C ALA A 62 -7.64 -4.72 10.84
N GLY A 63 -7.98 -4.40 12.09
CA GLY A 63 -8.62 -5.32 13.04
C GLY A 63 -10.04 -5.73 12.65
N LEU A 64 -10.75 -4.94 11.86
CA LEU A 64 -12.12 -5.26 11.40
C LEU A 64 -12.16 -6.34 10.32
N ARG A 65 -11.05 -6.67 9.67
CA ARG A 65 -10.97 -7.65 8.57
C ARG A 65 -11.96 -7.33 7.43
N LEU A 66 -12.14 -6.03 7.12
CA LEU A 66 -13.11 -5.52 6.18
C LEU A 66 -12.44 -5.07 4.88
N GLY A 67 -13.04 -5.45 3.77
CA GLY A 67 -12.71 -5.00 2.42
C GLY A 67 -13.94 -5.01 1.54
N TYR A 68 -13.80 -4.50 0.34
CA TYR A 68 -14.84 -4.52 -0.68
C TYR A 68 -14.23 -4.63 -2.07
N PHE A 69 -15.03 -5.00 -3.02
CA PHE A 69 -14.66 -4.92 -4.42
C PHE A 69 -15.66 -4.10 -5.22
N VAL A 70 -15.22 -3.60 -6.35
CA VAL A 70 -16.06 -2.92 -7.34
C VAL A 70 -15.95 -3.71 -8.64
N ALA A 71 -17.10 -4.15 -9.15
CA ALA A 71 -17.23 -4.90 -10.39
C ALA A 71 -18.52 -4.53 -11.12
N ASN A 72 -18.73 -5.07 -12.32
CA ASN A 72 -20.02 -4.94 -13.00
C ASN A 72 -21.14 -5.66 -12.22
N ARG A 73 -22.39 -5.29 -12.49
CA ARG A 73 -23.56 -5.81 -11.79
C ARG A 73 -23.71 -7.33 -11.93
N LYS A 74 -23.49 -7.87 -13.14
CA LYS A 74 -23.62 -9.31 -13.41
C LYS A 74 -22.66 -10.13 -12.53
N PHE A 75 -21.38 -9.70 -12.42
CA PHE A 75 -20.42 -10.35 -11.54
C PHE A 75 -20.84 -10.23 -10.08
N THR A 76 -21.25 -9.05 -9.64
CA THR A 76 -21.67 -8.80 -8.25
C THR A 76 -22.88 -9.68 -7.87
N ASP A 77 -23.86 -9.83 -8.75
CA ASP A 77 -25.04 -10.67 -8.52
C ASP A 77 -24.66 -12.17 -8.42
N ILE A 78 -23.75 -12.64 -9.29
CA ILE A 78 -23.25 -14.02 -9.21
C ILE A 78 -22.43 -14.22 -7.92
N PHE A 79 -21.56 -13.29 -7.59
CA PHE A 79 -20.73 -13.37 -6.39
C PHE A 79 -21.59 -13.48 -5.13
N SER A 80 -22.59 -12.59 -4.97
CA SER A 80 -23.44 -12.56 -3.77
C SER A 80 -24.33 -13.79 -3.62
N ARG A 81 -24.79 -14.39 -4.73
CA ARG A 81 -25.72 -15.54 -4.71
C ARG A 81 -25.03 -16.90 -4.63
N VAL A 82 -23.83 -17.03 -5.21
CA VAL A 82 -23.18 -18.32 -5.44
C VAL A 82 -21.88 -18.48 -4.69
N ILE A 83 -21.10 -17.40 -4.56
CA ILE A 83 -19.72 -17.47 -4.05
C ILE A 83 -19.64 -17.01 -2.59
N GLN A 84 -20.38 -15.97 -2.22
CA GLN A 84 -20.31 -15.37 -0.90
C GLN A 84 -20.99 -16.26 0.16
N TYR A 85 -20.32 -16.48 1.28
CA TYR A 85 -20.94 -17.12 2.43
C TYR A 85 -22.15 -16.32 2.93
N PRO A 86 -23.19 -16.97 3.49
CA PRO A 86 -24.40 -16.30 3.95
C PRO A 86 -24.15 -15.17 4.97
N TYR A 87 -23.15 -15.32 5.84
CA TYR A 87 -22.82 -14.34 6.89
C TYR A 87 -21.32 -14.01 6.86
N PRO A 88 -20.83 -13.31 5.81
CA PRO A 88 -19.39 -13.12 5.60
C PRO A 88 -18.77 -12.12 6.57
N LEU A 89 -19.56 -11.22 7.14
CA LEU A 89 -19.12 -10.11 7.99
C LEU A 89 -19.98 -10.00 9.25
N ASN A 90 -19.36 -9.59 10.35
CA ASN A 90 -20.11 -9.23 11.55
C ASN A 90 -20.74 -7.84 11.39
N SER A 91 -21.86 -7.61 12.07
CA SER A 91 -22.63 -6.36 11.97
C SER A 91 -21.83 -5.13 12.38
N LEU A 92 -20.98 -5.23 13.41
CA LEU A 92 -20.13 -4.13 13.83
C LEU A 92 -19.15 -3.70 12.72
N ALA A 93 -18.52 -4.66 12.03
CA ALA A 93 -17.63 -4.36 10.92
C ALA A 93 -18.36 -3.64 9.79
N ILE A 94 -19.60 -4.03 9.48
CA ILE A 94 -20.44 -3.39 8.46
C ILE A 94 -20.74 -1.94 8.84
N GLU A 95 -21.22 -1.69 10.05
CA GLU A 95 -21.58 -0.35 10.54
C GLU A 95 -20.37 0.58 10.55
N VAL A 96 -19.22 0.12 11.08
CA VAL A 96 -17.98 0.91 11.08
C VAL A 96 -17.48 1.17 9.66
N GLY A 97 -17.62 0.20 8.74
CA GLY A 97 -17.25 0.37 7.35
C GLY A 97 -18.10 1.44 6.63
N ILE A 98 -19.41 1.42 6.85
CA ILE A 98 -20.34 2.44 6.32
C ILE A 98 -19.97 3.82 6.85
N LEU A 99 -19.75 3.95 8.16
CA LEU A 99 -19.34 5.20 8.79
C LEU A 99 -18.00 5.72 8.25
N ALA A 100 -17.03 4.83 8.05
CA ALA A 100 -15.73 5.19 7.49
C ALA A 100 -15.86 5.74 6.05
N LEU A 101 -16.72 5.14 5.21
CA LEU A 101 -16.98 5.64 3.85
C LEU A 101 -17.70 7.00 3.87
N GLN A 102 -18.70 7.17 4.73
CA GLN A 102 -19.42 8.44 4.88
C GLN A 102 -18.48 9.57 5.31
N LYS A 103 -17.52 9.27 6.20
CA LYS A 103 -16.52 10.23 6.70
C LYS A 103 -15.23 10.24 5.89
N SER A 104 -15.17 9.58 4.74
CA SER A 104 -13.95 9.46 3.92
C SER A 104 -13.31 10.82 3.57
N LYS A 105 -14.11 11.86 3.36
CA LYS A 105 -13.60 13.23 3.11
C LYS A 105 -12.72 13.78 4.23
N GLN A 106 -12.92 13.35 5.47
CA GLN A 106 -12.14 13.80 6.63
C GLN A 106 -10.73 13.20 6.65
N VAL A 107 -10.53 12.04 6.02
CA VAL A 107 -9.23 11.34 5.98
C VAL A 107 -8.40 11.70 4.73
N LEU A 108 -8.99 12.33 3.70
CA LEU A 108 -8.27 12.73 2.48
C LEU A 108 -7.00 13.58 2.74
N PRO A 109 -7.01 14.59 3.65
CA PRO A 109 -5.81 15.38 3.95
C PRO A 109 -4.65 14.52 4.48
N ILE A 110 -4.96 13.45 5.25
CA ILE A 110 -3.96 12.55 5.81
C ILE A 110 -3.21 11.82 4.68
N PHE A 111 -3.90 11.41 3.61
CA PHE A 111 -3.25 10.75 2.48
C PHE A 111 -2.26 11.68 1.77
N SER A 112 -2.59 12.96 1.65
CA SER A 112 -1.68 13.97 1.10
C SER A 112 -0.44 14.18 1.96
N LEU A 113 -0.60 14.19 3.28
CA LEU A 113 0.52 14.26 4.22
C LEU A 113 1.43 13.02 4.11
N ILE A 114 0.86 11.83 4.03
CA ILE A 114 1.61 10.59 3.86
C ILE A 114 2.40 10.61 2.55
N LYS A 115 1.80 11.07 1.44
CA LYS A 115 2.50 11.21 0.16
C LYS A 115 3.69 12.17 0.27
N LYS A 116 3.52 13.33 0.90
CA LYS A 116 4.59 14.32 1.12
C LYS A 116 5.71 13.76 1.99
N GLU A 117 5.38 13.09 3.08
CA GLU A 117 6.35 12.47 3.97
C GLU A 117 7.09 11.31 3.30
N ARG A 118 6.43 10.53 2.48
CA ARG A 118 7.05 9.48 1.66
C ARG A 118 8.14 10.04 0.77
N GLU A 119 7.85 11.11 0.01
CA GLU A 119 8.85 11.76 -0.84
C GLU A 119 10.01 12.33 -0.01
N ARG A 120 9.74 12.88 1.18
CA ARG A 120 10.78 13.34 2.10
C ARG A 120 11.69 12.19 2.56
N VAL A 121 11.12 11.06 2.94
CA VAL A 121 11.87 9.87 3.38
C VAL A 121 12.71 9.32 2.21
N ILE A 122 12.13 9.17 1.02
CA ILE A 122 12.84 8.72 -0.19
C ILE A 122 14.04 9.62 -0.47
N LYS A 123 13.82 10.95 -0.50
CA LYS A 123 14.87 11.93 -0.77
C LYS A 123 16.04 11.82 0.23
N ASN A 124 15.73 11.70 1.52
CA ASN A 124 16.76 11.59 2.56
C ASN A 124 17.53 10.27 2.46
N LEU A 125 16.86 9.14 2.24
CA LEU A 125 17.52 7.85 2.09
C LEU A 125 18.42 7.80 0.84
N ARG A 126 18.03 8.44 -0.26
CA ARG A 126 18.84 8.57 -1.47
C ARG A 126 20.11 9.40 -1.29
N GLY A 127 20.22 10.15 -0.22
CA GLY A 127 21.45 10.86 0.14
C GLY A 127 22.59 9.94 0.61
N TYR A 128 22.34 8.65 0.77
CA TYR A 128 23.36 7.65 1.17
C TYR A 128 23.65 6.71 -0.01
N ASP A 129 24.85 6.74 -0.54
CA ASP A 129 25.29 5.92 -1.70
C ASP A 129 25.19 4.41 -1.47
N ILE A 130 25.16 3.99 -0.21
CA ILE A 130 25.02 2.58 0.15
C ILE A 130 23.61 2.04 -0.07
N PHE A 131 22.60 2.90 -0.17
CA PHE A 131 21.21 2.50 -0.33
C PHE A 131 20.76 2.57 -1.79
N GLU A 132 20.11 1.52 -2.25
CA GLU A 132 19.27 1.57 -3.45
C GLU A 132 17.83 1.76 -3.01
N VAL A 133 17.26 2.95 -3.24
CA VAL A 133 15.93 3.34 -2.75
C VAL A 133 14.94 3.33 -3.89
N PHE A 134 13.88 2.56 -3.74
CA PHE A 134 12.85 2.38 -4.76
C PHE A 134 11.76 3.45 -4.65
N ASP A 135 11.25 3.88 -5.80
CA ASP A 135 10.05 4.72 -5.84
C ASP A 135 8.86 3.93 -5.32
N SER A 136 8.02 4.63 -4.56
CA SER A 136 6.82 4.02 -3.97
C SER A 136 5.59 4.89 -4.20
N LYS A 137 4.47 4.23 -4.45
CA LYS A 137 3.12 4.84 -4.50
C LYS A 137 2.22 4.27 -3.39
N ALA A 138 2.83 3.60 -2.40
CA ALA A 138 2.16 3.08 -1.21
C ALA A 138 2.47 3.96 0.02
N ASN A 139 2.03 3.54 1.21
CA ASN A 139 2.36 4.19 2.48
C ASN A 139 3.64 3.65 3.13
N TYR A 140 4.57 3.17 2.34
CA TYR A 140 5.89 2.67 2.78
C TYR A 140 6.94 2.91 1.70
N VAL A 141 8.20 2.79 2.09
CA VAL A 141 9.36 2.85 1.20
C VAL A 141 10.16 1.56 1.35
N LEU A 142 10.50 0.94 0.21
CA LEU A 142 11.45 -0.15 0.12
C LEU A 142 12.83 0.42 -0.22
N PHE A 143 13.87 -0.10 0.43
CA PHE A 143 15.25 0.20 0.08
C PHE A 143 16.14 -1.03 0.31
N ASP A 144 17.14 -1.21 -0.55
CA ASP A 144 18.17 -2.23 -0.37
C ASP A 144 19.38 -1.59 0.33
N ALA A 145 19.65 -2.03 1.55
CA ALA A 145 20.80 -1.61 2.36
C ALA A 145 21.99 -2.58 2.21
N LYS A 146 21.92 -3.46 1.21
CA LYS A 146 22.98 -4.42 0.88
C LYS A 146 23.43 -5.23 2.11
N GLY A 147 24.73 -5.34 2.35
CA GLY A 147 25.29 -6.06 3.51
C GLY A 147 24.99 -5.43 4.88
N SER A 148 24.61 -4.14 4.91
CA SER A 148 24.35 -3.41 6.17
C SER A 148 22.94 -3.61 6.73
N TYR A 149 22.04 -4.28 6.03
CA TYR A 149 20.62 -4.35 6.37
C TYR A 149 20.33 -4.94 7.77
N THR A 150 21.10 -5.95 8.22
CA THR A 150 20.92 -6.55 9.54
C THR A 150 21.37 -5.60 10.65
N ARG A 151 22.54 -4.92 10.47
CA ARG A 151 23.03 -3.90 11.40
C ARG A 151 22.02 -2.77 11.57
N ILE A 152 21.50 -2.24 10.46
CA ILE A 152 20.50 -1.17 10.46
C ILE A 152 19.22 -1.62 11.17
N TYR A 153 18.70 -2.80 10.83
CA TYR A 153 17.49 -3.34 11.45
C TYR A 153 17.62 -3.44 12.97
N ASN A 154 18.73 -4.02 13.47
CA ASN A 154 18.96 -4.20 14.90
C ASN A 154 19.14 -2.85 15.62
N ALA A 155 19.95 -1.95 15.09
CA ALA A 155 20.18 -0.64 15.69
C ALA A 155 18.91 0.25 15.74
N LEU A 156 18.03 0.14 14.76
CA LEU A 156 16.72 0.79 14.79
C LEU A 156 15.82 0.16 15.87
N ALA A 157 15.80 -1.17 15.97
CA ALA A 157 15.00 -1.89 16.97
C ALA A 157 15.42 -1.54 18.41
N GLU A 158 16.74 -1.42 18.68
CA GLU A 158 17.28 -0.96 19.96
C GLU A 158 16.79 0.45 20.36
N GLN A 159 16.51 1.30 19.37
CA GLN A 159 15.94 2.64 19.57
C GLN A 159 14.39 2.64 19.57
N GLY A 160 13.75 1.47 19.59
CA GLY A 160 12.28 1.33 19.55
C GLY A 160 11.65 1.66 18.19
N ILE A 161 12.47 1.64 17.10
CA ILE A 161 12.00 1.89 15.74
C ILE A 161 11.86 0.55 15.01
N THR A 162 10.64 0.07 14.85
CA THR A 162 10.36 -1.20 14.16
C THR A 162 10.10 -0.98 12.69
N ILE A 163 10.90 -1.61 11.83
CA ILE A 163 10.72 -1.66 10.37
C ILE A 163 10.59 -3.10 9.89
N ARG A 164 10.26 -3.33 8.63
CA ARG A 164 10.16 -4.69 8.09
C ARG A 164 11.50 -5.11 7.48
N LYS A 165 12.09 -6.18 8.02
CA LYS A 165 13.25 -6.88 7.44
C LYS A 165 12.75 -7.90 6.42
N LEU A 166 13.09 -7.72 5.14
CA LEU A 166 12.69 -8.60 4.04
C LEU A 166 13.85 -9.46 3.54
N GLY A 167 15.08 -8.97 3.67
CA GLY A 167 16.26 -9.70 3.21
C GLY A 167 16.35 -9.73 1.68
N LYS A 168 16.49 -10.91 1.10
CA LYS A 168 16.69 -11.07 -0.35
C LYS A 168 15.37 -10.89 -1.13
N LEU A 169 15.35 -9.99 -2.09
CA LEU A 169 14.29 -9.79 -3.08
C LEU A 169 14.89 -9.73 -4.48
N GLY A 170 14.75 -10.82 -5.25
CA GLY A 170 15.38 -10.95 -6.57
C GLY A 170 16.90 -10.81 -6.48
N LYS A 171 17.48 -9.81 -7.16
CA LYS A 171 18.92 -9.50 -7.13
C LYS A 171 19.36 -8.70 -5.89
N HIS A 172 18.43 -8.08 -5.18
CA HIS A 172 18.69 -7.24 -4.00
C HIS A 172 18.83 -8.10 -2.75
N LYS A 173 19.92 -7.92 -2.00
CA LYS A 173 20.31 -8.86 -0.92
C LYS A 173 19.94 -8.39 0.48
N GLY A 174 19.63 -7.11 0.66
CA GLY A 174 19.42 -6.51 1.97
C GLY A 174 18.22 -5.58 2.07
N CYS A 175 17.05 -6.04 1.58
CA CYS A 175 15.85 -5.22 1.51
C CYS A 175 15.23 -4.99 2.89
N LEU A 176 14.96 -3.73 3.16
CA LEU A 176 14.23 -3.21 4.31
C LEU A 176 13.03 -2.39 3.81
N ARG A 177 11.93 -2.44 4.55
CA ARG A 177 10.73 -1.64 4.24
C ARG A 177 10.30 -0.85 5.46
N VAL A 178 10.26 0.47 5.33
CA VAL A 178 9.78 1.39 6.36
C VAL A 178 8.39 1.89 6.01
N THR A 179 7.45 1.83 6.97
CA THR A 179 6.13 2.42 6.83
C THR A 179 6.21 3.92 7.11
N ILE A 180 5.52 4.73 6.31
CA ILE A 180 5.44 6.17 6.50
C ILE A 180 4.46 6.46 7.64
N GLY A 181 4.97 7.03 8.71
CA GLY A 181 4.22 7.46 9.88
C GLY A 181 3.99 8.98 9.92
N THR A 182 3.84 9.53 11.13
CA THR A 182 3.79 10.98 11.33
C THR A 182 5.14 11.63 11.00
N LYS A 183 5.15 12.95 10.84
CA LYS A 183 6.40 13.71 10.60
C LYS A 183 7.44 13.45 11.69
N GLU A 184 7.00 13.37 12.94
CA GLU A 184 7.87 13.10 14.11
C GLU A 184 8.46 11.69 14.03
N MET A 185 7.65 10.68 13.76
CA MET A 185 8.10 9.28 13.62
C MET A 185 9.11 9.14 12.48
N ASN A 186 8.80 9.74 11.32
CA ASN A 186 9.71 9.70 10.17
C ASN A 186 11.00 10.46 10.44
N SER A 187 10.95 11.58 11.18
CA SER A 187 12.14 12.33 11.57
C SER A 187 13.01 11.53 12.54
N LYS A 188 12.41 10.84 13.53
CA LYS A 188 13.14 9.94 14.43
C LYS A 188 13.86 8.83 13.65
N PHE A 189 13.17 8.19 12.70
CA PHE A 189 13.77 7.19 11.82
C PHE A 189 14.95 7.74 11.02
N LEU A 190 14.79 8.91 10.37
CA LEU A 190 15.86 9.51 9.57
C LEU A 190 17.06 9.95 10.41
N LEU A 191 16.85 10.43 11.64
CA LEU A 191 17.91 10.75 12.59
C LEU A 191 18.69 9.49 12.99
N ALA A 192 17.98 8.41 13.32
CA ALA A 192 18.62 7.14 13.67
C ALA A 192 19.47 6.58 12.50
N ILE A 193 18.96 6.66 11.25
CA ILE A 193 19.76 6.32 10.07
C ILE A 193 21.01 7.21 9.96
N ARG A 194 20.86 8.52 10.11
CA ARG A 194 21.99 9.46 10.03
C ARG A 194 23.09 9.12 11.06
N ASP A 195 22.70 8.81 12.29
CA ASP A 195 23.66 8.54 13.37
C ASP A 195 24.41 7.22 13.20
N LEU A 196 23.86 6.28 12.42
CA LEU A 196 24.54 5.03 12.04
C LEU A 196 25.65 5.22 10.97
N PHE A 197 25.63 6.34 10.23
CA PHE A 197 26.51 6.60 9.09
C PHE A 197 27.30 7.91 9.22
N LYS A 198 27.40 8.47 10.44
CA LYS A 198 28.40 9.47 10.81
C LYS A 198 29.73 8.78 11.07
#